data_4396c702f373c0dec71a7442e94633e2
#
_entry.id   4396c702f373c0dec71a7442e94633e2
#
_cell.length_a   1.000
_cell.length_b   1.000
_cell.length_c   1.000
_cell.angle_alpha   90.00
_cell.angle_beta   90.00
_cell.angle_gamma   90.00
#
_symmetry.space_group_name_H-M   'P 1'
#
loop_
_entity.id
_entity.type
_entity.pdbx_description
1 polymer ?
#
loop_
_entity_poly.entity_id
_entity_poly.type
_entity_poly.pdbx_seq_one_letter_code
_entity_poly.pdbx_strand_id
1 'polypeptide(L)'
;MDFKDTIQQIVEKIAKQKDSIATEEATKNSFVMPVIAALGYDVFNPFEVVPEMDCDLVKRKGEKIDYAIMKDENPILLIECKHCKQNLNLHDTQLQRYFVASKARFGVLTNGIEYRFYTDLEKVNIMDEKPFLVVNMLDLSDNDIEQLKKFHKSYYNEQDILSTAQELQITIQVKEMLNRNFQMPDDEFTRYFVRNLNDGKYTAKLVDQYRPIVKKSIALVINDIISDRLNVAMKNEN
;
A
#
# COMPACT_ATOMS: atom_id res chain seq x y z
N MET A 1 -1.36 -13.05 -22.92
CA MET A 1 -0.31 -12.73 -21.94
C MET A 1 -0.99 -12.64 -20.60
N ASP A 2 -0.47 -13.30 -19.58
CA ASP A 2 -1.05 -13.25 -18.24
C ASP A 2 -0.81 -11.85 -17.61
N PHE A 3 -1.66 -11.44 -16.66
CA PHE A 3 -1.52 -10.18 -15.95
C PHE A 3 -0.15 -10.03 -15.29
N LYS A 4 0.35 -11.09 -14.66
CA LYS A 4 1.67 -11.14 -14.04
C LYS A 4 2.79 -10.84 -15.06
N ASP A 5 2.75 -11.48 -16.22
CA ASP A 5 3.75 -11.27 -17.28
C ASP A 5 3.74 -9.81 -17.77
N THR A 6 2.54 -9.24 -17.92
CA THR A 6 2.38 -7.85 -18.38
C THR A 6 2.97 -6.87 -17.36
N ILE A 7 2.71 -7.08 -16.07
CA ILE A 7 3.27 -6.26 -14.99
C ILE A 7 4.79 -6.40 -14.93
N GLN A 8 5.35 -7.61 -15.09
CA GLN A 8 6.80 -7.83 -15.13
C GLN A 8 7.48 -7.09 -16.26
N GLN A 9 6.88 -7.06 -17.48
CA GLN A 9 7.41 -6.27 -18.59
C GLN A 9 7.42 -4.76 -18.28
N ILE A 10 6.39 -4.26 -17.59
CA ILE A 10 6.36 -2.86 -17.16
C ILE A 10 7.47 -2.58 -16.13
N VAL A 11 7.69 -3.49 -15.18
CA VAL A 11 8.79 -3.40 -14.20
C VAL A 11 10.16 -3.31 -14.91
N GLU A 12 10.41 -4.17 -15.88
CA GLU A 12 11.65 -4.13 -16.66
C GLU A 12 11.83 -2.80 -17.41
N LYS A 13 10.72 -2.29 -18.00
CA LYS A 13 10.72 -0.99 -18.67
C LYS A 13 11.04 0.15 -17.70
N ILE A 14 10.41 0.17 -16.54
CA ILE A 14 10.67 1.17 -15.48
C ILE A 14 12.15 1.11 -15.05
N ALA A 15 12.67 -0.07 -14.76
CA ALA A 15 14.05 -0.25 -14.34
C ALA A 15 15.06 0.30 -15.36
N LYS A 16 14.79 0.11 -16.65
CA LYS A 16 15.66 0.57 -17.75
C LYS A 16 15.54 2.08 -18.02
N GLN A 17 14.38 2.69 -17.79
CA GLN A 17 14.09 4.05 -18.27
C GLN A 17 14.00 5.11 -17.17
N LYS A 18 13.89 4.74 -15.88
CA LYS A 18 13.64 5.68 -14.76
C LYS A 18 14.63 6.84 -14.71
N ASP A 19 15.89 6.61 -15.05
CA ASP A 19 16.93 7.63 -15.00
C ASP A 19 16.84 8.64 -16.16
N SER A 20 16.19 8.25 -17.26
CA SER A 20 16.00 9.06 -18.47
C SER A 20 14.72 9.89 -18.46
N ILE A 21 13.83 9.68 -17.50
CA ILE A 21 12.59 10.44 -17.37
C ILE A 21 12.91 11.85 -16.88
N ALA A 22 12.50 12.87 -17.63
CA ALA A 22 12.82 14.28 -17.37
C ALA A 22 11.64 15.08 -16.79
N THR A 23 10.39 14.62 -16.99
CA THR A 23 9.19 15.38 -16.62
C THR A 23 8.15 14.48 -15.96
N GLU A 24 7.21 15.09 -15.24
CA GLU A 24 6.05 14.38 -14.68
C GLU A 24 5.18 13.80 -15.80
N GLU A 25 4.99 14.54 -16.88
CA GLU A 25 4.24 14.07 -18.05
C GLU A 25 4.90 12.84 -18.70
N ALA A 26 6.24 12.81 -18.77
CA ALA A 26 6.96 11.61 -19.21
C ALA A 26 6.77 10.43 -18.26
N THR A 27 6.68 10.67 -16.93
CA THR A 27 6.34 9.64 -15.94
C THR A 27 4.94 9.09 -16.19
N LYS A 28 3.93 9.96 -16.37
CA LYS A 28 2.55 9.56 -16.67
C LYS A 28 2.49 8.66 -17.90
N ASN A 29 3.06 9.08 -19.01
CA ASN A 29 3.00 8.39 -20.29
C ASN A 29 3.80 7.08 -20.30
N SER A 30 4.97 7.06 -19.66
CA SER A 30 5.89 5.91 -19.75
C SER A 30 5.65 4.85 -18.68
N PHE A 31 5.16 5.25 -17.49
CA PHE A 31 5.06 4.36 -16.33
C PHE A 31 3.62 4.18 -15.84
N VAL A 32 2.83 5.25 -15.75
CA VAL A 32 1.49 5.17 -15.16
C VAL A 32 0.45 4.66 -16.16
N MET A 33 0.37 5.24 -17.36
CA MET A 33 -0.57 4.77 -18.39
C MET A 33 -0.41 3.28 -18.74
N PRO A 34 0.81 2.71 -18.87
CA PRO A 34 0.97 1.29 -19.08
C PRO A 34 0.40 0.43 -17.95
N VAL A 35 0.49 0.87 -16.69
CA VAL A 35 -0.11 0.15 -15.55
C VAL A 35 -1.63 0.22 -15.63
N ILE A 36 -2.21 1.39 -15.93
CA ILE A 36 -3.67 1.54 -16.13
C ILE A 36 -4.14 0.59 -17.26
N ALA A 37 -3.41 0.54 -18.37
CA ALA A 37 -3.72 -0.36 -19.49
C ALA A 37 -3.58 -1.84 -19.08
N ALA A 38 -2.56 -2.20 -18.30
CA ALA A 38 -2.39 -3.55 -17.77
C ALA A 38 -3.53 -3.96 -16.82
N LEU A 39 -4.12 -3.00 -16.09
CA LEU A 39 -5.33 -3.21 -15.32
C LEU A 39 -6.59 -3.38 -16.19
N GLY A 40 -6.45 -3.42 -17.52
CA GLY A 40 -7.53 -3.72 -18.45
C GLY A 40 -8.41 -2.54 -18.84
N TYR A 41 -8.02 -1.31 -18.47
CA TYR A 41 -8.73 -0.10 -18.88
C TYR A 41 -8.14 0.49 -20.15
N ASP A 42 -9.00 0.85 -21.09
CA ASP A 42 -8.57 1.53 -22.32
C ASP A 42 -8.25 3.01 -22.03
N VAL A 43 -6.96 3.32 -21.98
CA VAL A 43 -6.44 4.67 -21.67
C VAL A 43 -6.77 5.70 -22.75
N PHE A 44 -7.25 5.27 -23.92
CA PHE A 44 -7.70 6.14 -25.01
C PHE A 44 -9.23 6.28 -25.09
N ASN A 45 -9.96 5.54 -24.23
CA ASN A 45 -11.41 5.63 -24.16
C ASN A 45 -11.82 6.59 -23.01
N PRO A 46 -12.34 7.79 -23.32
CA PRO A 46 -12.70 8.78 -22.31
C PRO A 46 -13.90 8.36 -21.44
N PHE A 47 -14.61 7.28 -21.77
CA PHE A 47 -15.64 6.70 -20.92
C PHE A 47 -15.07 5.73 -19.87
N GLU A 48 -13.81 5.33 -20.01
CA GLU A 48 -13.12 4.43 -19.08
C GLU A 48 -12.03 5.15 -18.28
N VAL A 49 -11.24 6.00 -18.95
CA VAL A 49 -10.15 6.75 -18.33
C VAL A 49 -10.27 8.22 -18.72
N VAL A 50 -10.63 9.06 -17.76
CA VAL A 50 -10.74 10.52 -17.96
C VAL A 50 -9.41 11.14 -17.51
N PRO A 51 -8.60 11.68 -18.44
CA PRO A 51 -7.41 12.44 -18.09
C PRO A 51 -7.81 13.84 -17.64
N GLU A 52 -7.04 14.44 -16.74
CA GLU A 52 -7.23 15.81 -16.26
C GLU A 52 -8.68 16.10 -15.85
N MET A 53 -9.30 15.18 -15.09
CA MET A 53 -10.68 15.33 -14.68
C MET A 53 -10.83 16.55 -13.77
N ASP A 54 -11.74 17.45 -14.15
CA ASP A 54 -12.15 18.61 -13.36
C ASP A 54 -13.32 18.23 -12.43
N CYS A 55 -13.44 18.94 -11.31
CA CYS A 55 -14.57 18.78 -10.40
C CYS A 55 -15.07 20.18 -9.99
N ASP A 56 -16.28 20.51 -10.39
CA ASP A 56 -16.91 21.80 -10.10
C ASP A 56 -17.03 22.13 -8.60
N LEU A 57 -16.96 21.11 -7.73
CA LEU A 57 -17.02 21.27 -6.28
C LEU A 57 -15.67 21.70 -5.68
N VAL A 58 -14.58 21.57 -6.42
CA VAL A 58 -13.25 22.00 -5.98
C VAL A 58 -13.07 23.48 -6.34
N LYS A 59 -13.16 24.36 -5.36
CA LYS A 59 -13.15 25.83 -5.56
C LYS A 59 -11.83 26.43 -6.09
N ARG A 60 -10.78 25.66 -6.25
CA ARG A 60 -9.50 26.12 -6.80
C ARG A 60 -9.52 25.98 -8.33
N LYS A 61 -9.71 27.10 -9.03
CA LYS A 61 -9.65 27.14 -10.50
C LYS A 61 -8.34 26.54 -11.03
N GLY A 62 -8.46 25.58 -11.95
CA GLY A 62 -7.34 25.00 -12.67
C GLY A 62 -6.68 23.78 -12.03
N GLU A 63 -7.13 23.32 -10.86
CA GLU A 63 -6.72 22.01 -10.33
C GLU A 63 -7.50 20.91 -11.06
N LYS A 64 -6.83 19.82 -11.41
CA LYS A 64 -7.40 18.66 -12.09
C LYS A 64 -6.70 17.41 -11.59
N ILE A 65 -7.46 16.33 -11.32
CA ILE A 65 -6.85 15.04 -11.03
C ILE A 65 -6.28 14.43 -12.31
N ASP A 66 -5.09 13.84 -12.26
CA ASP A 66 -4.41 13.38 -13.47
C ASP A 66 -5.19 12.33 -14.24
N TYR A 67 -5.76 11.33 -13.55
CA TYR A 67 -6.65 10.34 -14.15
C TYR A 67 -7.79 9.96 -13.22
N ALA A 68 -8.98 9.76 -13.78
CA ALA A 68 -10.10 9.09 -13.13
C ALA A 68 -10.47 7.85 -13.93
N ILE A 69 -10.51 6.71 -13.25
CA ILE A 69 -11.06 5.47 -13.83
C ILE A 69 -12.56 5.47 -13.59
N MET A 70 -13.32 5.29 -14.67
CA MET A 70 -14.78 5.37 -14.68
C MET A 70 -15.41 3.98 -14.77
N LYS A 71 -16.53 3.81 -14.07
CA LYS A 71 -17.44 2.68 -14.22
C LYS A 71 -18.87 3.18 -14.06
N ASP A 72 -19.72 2.85 -15.01
CA ASP A 72 -21.13 3.25 -15.00
C ASP A 72 -21.30 4.77 -14.77
N GLU A 73 -20.52 5.57 -15.52
CA GLU A 73 -20.47 7.05 -15.46
C GLU A 73 -19.99 7.64 -14.10
N ASN A 74 -19.55 6.82 -13.17
CA ASN A 74 -19.01 7.28 -11.89
C ASN A 74 -17.50 7.00 -11.78
N PRO A 75 -16.73 7.90 -11.19
CA PRO A 75 -15.33 7.63 -10.90
C PRO A 75 -15.25 6.57 -9.77
N ILE A 76 -14.51 5.50 -10.01
CA ILE A 76 -14.26 4.44 -9.04
C ILE A 76 -12.86 4.53 -8.43
N LEU A 77 -11.90 5.11 -9.17
CA LEU A 77 -10.51 5.26 -8.77
C LEU A 77 -9.97 6.58 -9.29
N LEU A 78 -9.40 7.41 -8.41
CA LEU A 78 -8.69 8.63 -8.74
C LEU A 78 -7.19 8.39 -8.66
N ILE A 79 -6.44 8.91 -9.62
CA ILE A 79 -4.99 8.74 -9.69
C ILE A 79 -4.33 10.12 -9.81
N GLU A 80 -3.48 10.43 -8.84
CA GLU A 80 -2.60 11.59 -8.84
C GLU A 80 -1.17 11.13 -9.07
N CYS A 81 -0.51 11.75 -10.02
CA CYS A 81 0.83 11.39 -10.45
C CYS A 81 1.86 12.44 -9.99
N LYS A 82 3.07 11.99 -9.77
CA LYS A 82 4.23 12.82 -9.50
C LYS A 82 5.41 12.36 -10.36
N HIS A 83 6.39 13.22 -10.53
CA HIS A 83 7.62 12.86 -11.22
C HIS A 83 8.29 11.64 -10.57
N CYS A 84 8.84 10.71 -11.35
CA CYS A 84 9.38 9.43 -10.87
C CYS A 84 10.50 9.55 -9.83
N LYS A 85 11.19 10.68 -9.74
CA LYS A 85 12.21 10.98 -8.72
C LYS A 85 11.66 11.69 -7.49
N GLN A 86 10.36 12.00 -7.45
CA GLN A 86 9.74 12.72 -6.35
C GLN A 86 9.24 11.74 -5.28
N ASN A 87 9.51 12.07 -4.01
CA ASN A 87 8.91 11.35 -2.89
C ASN A 87 7.41 11.64 -2.82
N LEU A 88 6.63 10.60 -2.57
CA LEU A 88 5.20 10.72 -2.44
C LEU A 88 4.84 11.24 -1.06
N ASN A 89 4.16 12.38 -1.01
CA ASN A 89 3.64 12.97 0.20
C ASN A 89 2.16 13.31 0.01
N LEU A 90 1.31 12.79 0.89
CA LEU A 90 -0.13 12.97 0.80
C LEU A 90 -0.61 14.35 1.30
N HIS A 91 0.21 15.06 2.09
CA HIS A 91 -0.23 16.30 2.72
C HIS A 91 -0.65 17.36 1.69
N ASP A 92 -1.90 17.84 1.83
CA ASP A 92 -2.53 18.87 1.00
C ASP A 92 -2.54 18.58 -0.50
N THR A 93 -2.78 17.32 -0.87
CA THR A 93 -2.82 16.90 -2.27
C THR A 93 -4.16 17.20 -2.94
N GLN A 94 -4.13 17.38 -4.27
CA GLN A 94 -5.32 17.41 -5.09
C GLN A 94 -6.16 16.14 -4.89
N LEU A 95 -5.52 14.99 -4.76
CA LEU A 95 -6.17 13.70 -4.57
C LEU A 95 -7.16 13.71 -3.39
N GLN A 96 -6.77 14.25 -2.22
CA GLN A 96 -7.67 14.33 -1.05
C GLN A 96 -8.90 15.20 -1.33
N ARG A 97 -8.72 16.35 -1.99
CA ARG A 97 -9.83 17.26 -2.32
C ARG A 97 -10.81 16.63 -3.30
N TYR A 98 -10.27 15.99 -4.33
CA TYR A 98 -11.10 15.31 -5.34
C TYR A 98 -11.80 14.08 -4.77
N PHE A 99 -11.15 13.35 -3.88
CA PHE A 99 -11.75 12.21 -3.20
C PHE A 99 -13.02 12.62 -2.43
N VAL A 100 -12.95 13.69 -1.62
CA VAL A 100 -14.09 14.22 -0.87
C VAL A 100 -15.20 14.73 -1.81
N ALA A 101 -14.82 15.36 -2.93
CA ALA A 101 -15.75 15.96 -3.87
C ALA A 101 -16.38 14.96 -4.86
N SER A 102 -15.79 13.78 -5.02
CA SER A 102 -16.25 12.75 -5.94
C SER A 102 -16.96 11.61 -5.22
N LYS A 103 -17.43 10.63 -6.00
CA LYS A 103 -17.98 9.37 -5.47
C LYS A 103 -16.95 8.24 -5.48
N ALA A 104 -15.70 8.54 -5.84
CA ALA A 104 -14.65 7.54 -5.91
C ALA A 104 -14.37 6.96 -4.51
N ARG A 105 -14.27 5.64 -4.44
CA ARG A 105 -13.97 4.91 -3.19
C ARG A 105 -12.48 4.67 -2.99
N PHE A 106 -11.69 4.87 -4.04
CA PHE A 106 -10.24 4.63 -3.99
C PHE A 106 -9.49 5.80 -4.60
N GLY A 107 -8.35 6.13 -3.98
CA GLY A 107 -7.39 7.09 -4.48
C GLY A 107 -6.01 6.45 -4.61
N VAL A 108 -5.28 6.79 -5.65
CA VAL A 108 -3.90 6.35 -5.87
C VAL A 108 -3.00 7.57 -6.00
N LEU A 109 -1.97 7.63 -5.17
CA LEU A 109 -0.86 8.56 -5.33
C LEU A 109 0.34 7.79 -5.85
N THR A 110 0.90 8.21 -6.99
CA THR A 110 2.00 7.47 -7.61
C THR A 110 3.04 8.38 -8.24
N ASN A 111 4.28 7.90 -8.29
CA ASN A 111 5.35 8.45 -9.12
C ASN A 111 5.75 7.47 -10.25
N GLY A 112 4.89 6.50 -10.55
CA GLY A 112 5.13 5.48 -11.56
C GLY A 112 6.06 4.34 -11.11
N ILE A 113 6.78 4.49 -10.00
CA ILE A 113 7.61 3.46 -9.35
C ILE A 113 6.92 2.94 -8.10
N GLU A 114 6.42 3.82 -7.27
CA GLU A 114 5.65 3.51 -6.08
C GLU A 114 4.19 3.91 -6.30
N TYR A 115 3.27 3.03 -5.89
CA TYR A 115 1.82 3.21 -5.93
C TYR A 115 1.28 3.08 -4.51
N ARG A 116 0.64 4.13 -4.00
CA ARG A 116 0.00 4.19 -2.69
C ARG A 116 -1.50 4.25 -2.86
N PHE A 117 -2.20 3.23 -2.38
CA PHE A 117 -3.65 3.12 -2.47
C PHE A 117 -4.31 3.55 -1.18
N TYR A 118 -5.31 4.41 -1.29
CA TYR A 118 -6.06 5.00 -0.20
C TYR A 118 -7.55 4.72 -0.35
N THR A 119 -8.27 4.73 0.76
CA THR A 119 -9.72 4.67 0.84
C THR A 119 -10.20 5.45 2.06
N ASP A 120 -11.45 5.28 2.48
CA ASP A 120 -12.10 6.01 3.58
C ASP A 120 -12.62 5.06 4.68
N LEU A 121 -11.73 4.20 5.21
CA LEU A 121 -12.06 3.22 6.25
C LEU A 121 -12.35 3.88 7.61
N GLU A 122 -11.61 4.95 7.95
CA GLU A 122 -11.75 5.64 9.23
C GLU A 122 -13.00 6.53 9.25
N LYS A 123 -13.25 7.24 8.17
CA LYS A 123 -14.39 8.17 8.07
C LYS A 123 -14.90 8.27 6.65
N VAL A 124 -16.17 7.92 6.46
CA VAL A 124 -16.84 7.92 5.14
C VAL A 124 -16.62 9.23 4.38
N ASN A 125 -16.25 9.13 3.11
CA ASN A 125 -15.92 10.21 2.18
C ASN A 125 -14.72 11.10 2.60
N ILE A 126 -13.93 10.67 3.57
CA ILE A 126 -12.67 11.34 3.91
C ILE A 126 -11.54 10.33 3.73
N MET A 127 -10.68 10.60 2.77
CA MET A 127 -9.55 9.73 2.48
C MET A 127 -8.62 9.60 3.69
N ASP A 128 -8.30 8.37 4.08
CA ASP A 128 -7.42 8.06 5.20
C ASP A 128 -6.03 8.66 4.97
N GLU A 129 -5.34 9.03 6.05
CA GLU A 129 -3.99 9.60 5.97
C GLU A 129 -2.95 8.56 5.54
N LYS A 130 -3.15 7.29 5.93
CA LYS A 130 -2.25 6.19 5.62
C LYS A 130 -2.80 5.35 4.45
N PRO A 131 -1.94 4.97 3.49
CA PRO A 131 -2.35 4.05 2.45
C PRO A 131 -2.62 2.67 3.06
N PHE A 132 -3.65 1.97 2.59
CA PHE A 132 -3.89 0.58 2.97
C PHE A 132 -3.03 -0.41 2.20
N LEU A 133 -2.52 -0.01 1.02
CA LEU A 133 -1.64 -0.81 0.19
C LEU A 133 -0.55 0.09 -0.41
N VAL A 134 0.69 -0.36 -0.34
CA VAL A 134 1.84 0.27 -1.00
C VAL A 134 2.50 -0.77 -1.87
N VAL A 135 2.65 -0.47 -3.16
CA VAL A 135 3.28 -1.35 -4.15
C VAL A 135 4.49 -0.62 -4.74
N ASN A 136 5.67 -1.24 -4.63
CA ASN A 136 6.88 -0.75 -5.29
C ASN A 136 7.17 -1.62 -6.51
N MET A 137 7.08 -1.04 -7.70
CA MET A 137 7.29 -1.74 -8.96
C MET A 137 8.71 -2.29 -9.14
N LEU A 138 9.70 -1.74 -8.43
CA LEU A 138 11.08 -2.23 -8.48
C LEU A 138 11.39 -3.29 -7.41
N ASP A 139 10.46 -3.54 -6.49
CA ASP A 139 10.56 -4.56 -5.43
C ASP A 139 9.22 -5.27 -5.28
N LEU A 140 8.74 -5.86 -6.37
CA LEU A 140 7.40 -6.39 -6.51
C LEU A 140 7.34 -7.85 -6.08
N SER A 141 6.53 -8.16 -5.08
CA SER A 141 6.22 -9.53 -4.66
C SER A 141 5.03 -10.11 -5.41
N ASP A 142 4.89 -11.44 -5.39
CA ASP A 142 3.70 -12.12 -5.94
C ASP A 142 2.41 -11.66 -5.24
N ASN A 143 2.48 -11.38 -3.92
CA ASN A 143 1.35 -10.84 -3.18
C ASN A 143 0.94 -9.45 -3.69
N ASP A 144 1.90 -8.58 -4.01
CA ASP A 144 1.59 -7.25 -4.55
C ASP A 144 0.90 -7.34 -5.90
N ILE A 145 1.30 -8.28 -6.75
CA ILE A 145 0.65 -8.55 -8.04
C ILE A 145 -0.80 -9.00 -7.83
N GLU A 146 -1.07 -9.88 -6.87
CA GLU A 146 -2.44 -10.32 -6.55
C GLU A 146 -3.29 -9.17 -5.97
N GLN A 147 -2.71 -8.27 -5.17
CA GLN A 147 -3.42 -7.09 -4.71
C GLN A 147 -3.72 -6.10 -5.85
N LEU A 148 -2.76 -5.83 -6.74
CA LEU A 148 -2.98 -5.01 -7.93
C LEU A 148 -4.07 -5.59 -8.83
N LYS A 149 -4.11 -6.91 -8.98
CA LYS A 149 -5.10 -7.60 -9.81
C LYS A 149 -6.54 -7.36 -9.37
N LYS A 150 -6.79 -7.05 -8.11
CA LYS A 150 -8.13 -6.70 -7.60
C LYS A 150 -8.66 -5.41 -8.22
N PHE A 151 -7.78 -4.51 -8.68
CA PHE A 151 -8.14 -3.28 -9.40
C PHE A 151 -8.30 -3.49 -10.90
N HIS A 152 -7.99 -4.69 -11.43
CA HIS A 152 -8.18 -4.98 -12.84
C HIS A 152 -9.67 -4.97 -13.19
N LYS A 153 -10.03 -4.36 -14.32
CA LYS A 153 -11.41 -4.14 -14.79
C LYS A 153 -12.30 -5.38 -14.70
N SER A 154 -11.76 -6.57 -15.04
CA SER A 154 -12.51 -7.84 -15.02
C SER A 154 -12.69 -8.42 -13.61
N TYR A 155 -11.91 -7.98 -12.64
CA TYR A 155 -11.92 -8.50 -11.26
C TYR A 155 -12.37 -7.45 -10.25
N TYR A 156 -12.59 -6.21 -10.69
CA TYR A 156 -12.95 -5.11 -9.80
C TYR A 156 -14.28 -5.38 -9.07
N ASN A 157 -14.16 -5.53 -7.78
CA ASN A 157 -15.28 -5.60 -6.84
C ASN A 157 -14.98 -4.68 -5.66
N GLU A 158 -15.75 -3.62 -5.51
CA GLU A 158 -15.54 -2.60 -4.48
C GLU A 158 -15.54 -3.19 -3.07
N GLN A 159 -16.49 -4.10 -2.76
CA GLN A 159 -16.63 -4.70 -1.43
C GLN A 159 -15.44 -5.61 -1.09
N ASP A 160 -14.96 -6.37 -2.06
CA ASP A 160 -13.80 -7.26 -1.87
C ASP A 160 -12.52 -6.43 -1.64
N ILE A 161 -12.38 -5.30 -2.35
CA ILE A 161 -11.23 -4.41 -2.15
C ILE A 161 -11.31 -3.73 -0.78
N LEU A 162 -12.48 -3.25 -0.35
CA LEU A 162 -12.67 -2.65 0.97
C LEU A 162 -12.42 -3.64 2.10
N SER A 163 -12.90 -4.88 1.98
CA SER A 163 -12.61 -5.95 2.95
C SER A 163 -11.11 -6.22 3.05
N THR A 164 -10.44 -6.29 1.91
CA THR A 164 -8.98 -6.44 1.86
C THR A 164 -8.26 -5.24 2.49
N ALA A 165 -8.71 -4.02 2.21
CA ALA A 165 -8.13 -2.81 2.77
C ALA A 165 -8.21 -2.80 4.31
N GLN A 166 -9.34 -3.22 4.88
CA GLN A 166 -9.52 -3.38 6.32
C GLN A 166 -8.52 -4.40 6.91
N GLU A 167 -8.40 -5.56 6.28
CA GLU A 167 -7.46 -6.60 6.72
C GLU A 167 -6.00 -6.11 6.66
N LEU A 168 -5.60 -5.47 5.57
CA LEU A 168 -4.26 -4.92 5.40
C LEU A 168 -3.97 -3.82 6.41
N GLN A 169 -4.92 -2.93 6.69
CA GLN A 169 -4.76 -1.88 7.69
C GLN A 169 -4.55 -2.47 9.09
N ILE A 170 -5.37 -3.46 9.48
CA ILE A 170 -5.20 -4.16 10.76
C ILE A 170 -3.84 -4.86 10.81
N THR A 171 -3.44 -5.52 9.73
CA THR A 171 -2.15 -6.20 9.64
C THR A 171 -0.98 -5.24 9.83
N ILE A 172 -1.02 -4.05 9.20
CA ILE A 172 -0.01 -3.01 9.37
C ILE A 172 0.05 -2.55 10.84
N GLN A 173 -1.11 -2.27 11.46
CA GLN A 173 -1.18 -1.83 12.85
C GLN A 173 -0.62 -2.89 13.81
N VAL A 174 -0.99 -4.16 13.64
CA VAL A 174 -0.48 -5.27 14.43
C VAL A 174 1.04 -5.41 14.26
N LYS A 175 1.55 -5.34 13.02
CA LYS A 175 2.98 -5.37 12.73
C LYS A 175 3.74 -4.22 13.42
N GLU A 176 3.20 -3.00 13.41
CA GLU A 176 3.78 -1.86 14.11
C GLU A 176 3.81 -2.08 15.63
N MET A 177 2.73 -2.63 16.21
CA MET A 177 2.67 -2.95 17.63
C MET A 177 3.68 -4.04 18.01
N LEU A 178 3.79 -5.10 17.22
CA LEU A 178 4.77 -6.16 17.42
C LEU A 178 6.20 -5.61 17.32
N ASN A 179 6.51 -4.82 16.29
CA ASN A 179 7.85 -4.24 16.12
C ASN A 179 8.26 -3.37 17.31
N ARG A 180 7.35 -2.54 17.84
CA ARG A 180 7.61 -1.74 19.05
C ARG A 180 7.92 -2.64 20.25
N ASN A 181 7.10 -3.66 20.45
CA ASN A 181 7.28 -4.58 21.58
C ASN A 181 8.51 -5.48 21.43
N PHE A 182 8.93 -5.81 20.22
CA PHE A 182 10.17 -6.56 19.97
C PHE A 182 11.41 -5.73 20.30
N GLN A 183 11.36 -4.43 20.04
CA GLN A 183 12.45 -3.52 20.39
C GLN A 183 12.44 -3.16 21.88
N MET A 184 11.26 -2.86 22.43
CA MET A 184 11.07 -2.44 23.82
C MET A 184 9.68 -2.90 24.31
N PRO A 185 9.59 -4.09 24.96
CA PRO A 185 8.33 -4.59 25.47
C PRO A 185 7.68 -3.61 26.45
N ASP A 186 6.43 -3.23 26.19
CA ASP A 186 5.65 -2.42 27.11
C ASP A 186 5.11 -3.24 28.31
N ASP A 187 4.47 -2.58 29.24
CA ASP A 187 3.95 -3.21 30.44
C ASP A 187 2.89 -4.26 30.14
N GLU A 188 1.96 -3.98 29.22
CA GLU A 188 0.87 -4.88 28.86
C GLU A 188 1.39 -6.15 28.20
N PHE A 189 2.29 -6.01 27.25
CA PHE A 189 2.93 -7.11 26.58
C PHE A 189 3.76 -7.97 27.55
N THR A 190 4.49 -7.31 28.47
CA THR A 190 5.28 -8.00 29.49
C THR A 190 4.38 -8.71 30.52
N ARG A 191 3.28 -8.09 30.94
CA ARG A 191 2.29 -8.68 31.89
C ARG A 191 1.71 -9.99 31.36
N TYR A 192 1.52 -10.14 30.05
CA TYR A 192 1.07 -11.39 29.47
C TYR A 192 1.97 -12.55 29.90
N PHE A 193 3.28 -12.41 29.78
CA PHE A 193 4.26 -13.44 30.18
C PHE A 193 4.32 -13.63 31.69
N VAL A 194 4.33 -12.54 32.45
CA VAL A 194 4.35 -12.60 33.91
C VAL A 194 3.16 -13.38 34.45
N ARG A 195 1.95 -13.11 33.96
CA ARG A 195 0.72 -13.80 34.41
C ARG A 195 0.75 -15.30 34.08
N ASN A 196 1.21 -15.65 32.90
CA ASN A 196 1.24 -17.06 32.48
C ASN A 196 2.34 -17.88 33.16
N LEU A 197 3.42 -17.23 33.64
CA LEU A 197 4.55 -17.90 34.30
C LEU A 197 4.51 -17.81 35.84
N ASN A 198 3.57 -17.06 36.43
CA ASN A 198 3.48 -16.85 37.89
C ASN A 198 2.05 -17.03 38.44
N ASP A 199 1.33 -18.04 37.97
CA ASP A 199 -0.03 -18.40 38.44
C ASP A 199 -1.02 -17.22 38.49
N GLY A 200 -0.93 -16.33 37.51
CA GLY A 200 -1.79 -15.17 37.37
C GLY A 200 -1.42 -13.97 38.26
N LYS A 201 -0.43 -14.11 39.15
CA LYS A 201 0.03 -13.01 40.04
C LYS A 201 1.04 -12.12 39.32
N TYR A 202 0.89 -10.81 39.46
CA TYR A 202 1.86 -9.85 38.95
C TYR A 202 1.93 -8.61 39.84
N THR A 203 3.12 -8.01 39.91
CA THR A 203 3.39 -6.70 40.52
C THR A 203 4.20 -5.87 39.56
N ALA A 204 4.21 -4.54 39.71
CA ALA A 204 5.03 -3.65 38.86
C ALA A 204 6.51 -4.08 38.87
N LYS A 205 7.03 -4.38 40.08
CA LYS A 205 8.43 -4.86 40.22
C LYS A 205 8.70 -6.14 39.41
N LEU A 206 7.75 -7.08 39.39
CA LEU A 206 7.90 -8.31 38.64
C LEU A 206 7.85 -8.05 37.13
N VAL A 207 6.98 -7.15 36.68
CA VAL A 207 6.95 -6.71 35.28
C VAL A 207 8.29 -6.09 34.85
N ASP A 208 8.88 -5.22 35.67
CA ASP A 208 10.18 -4.62 35.38
C ASP A 208 11.32 -5.67 35.31
N GLN A 209 11.26 -6.70 36.16
CA GLN A 209 12.22 -7.82 36.12
C GLN A 209 12.09 -8.68 34.88
N TYR A 210 10.87 -8.88 34.39
CA TYR A 210 10.60 -9.74 33.22
C TYR A 210 10.86 -9.02 31.90
N ARG A 211 10.73 -7.69 31.81
CA ARG A 211 10.90 -6.93 30.59
C ARG A 211 12.19 -7.25 29.83
N PRO A 212 13.40 -7.19 30.45
CA PRO A 212 14.64 -7.56 29.75
C PRO A 212 14.69 -9.03 29.34
N ILE A 213 14.04 -9.92 30.13
CA ILE A 213 13.97 -11.34 29.82
C ILE A 213 13.13 -11.55 28.56
N VAL A 214 11.94 -10.95 28.51
CA VAL A 214 11.04 -11.01 27.36
C VAL A 214 11.74 -10.49 26.11
N LYS A 215 12.40 -9.31 26.19
CA LYS A 215 13.17 -8.76 25.07
C LYS A 215 14.25 -9.73 24.57
N LYS A 216 15.02 -10.32 25.48
CA LYS A 216 16.05 -11.30 25.14
C LYS A 216 15.46 -12.55 24.50
N SER A 217 14.35 -13.07 25.04
CA SER A 217 13.67 -14.26 24.51
C SER A 217 13.14 -14.04 23.10
N ILE A 218 12.57 -12.84 22.80
CA ILE A 218 12.14 -12.50 21.45
C ILE A 218 13.35 -12.54 20.48
N ALA A 219 14.49 -11.94 20.86
CA ALA A 219 15.66 -11.94 20.00
C ALA A 219 16.18 -13.37 19.74
N LEU A 220 16.15 -14.26 20.74
CA LEU A 220 16.50 -15.66 20.56
C LEU A 220 15.57 -16.38 19.60
N VAL A 221 14.26 -16.25 19.77
CA VAL A 221 13.26 -16.86 18.86
C VAL A 221 13.44 -16.38 17.43
N ILE A 222 13.68 -15.07 17.22
CA ILE A 222 13.93 -14.54 15.87
C ILE A 222 15.20 -15.16 15.25
N ASN A 223 16.27 -15.28 16.03
CA ASN A 223 17.51 -15.89 15.54
C ASN A 223 17.31 -17.38 15.21
N ASP A 224 16.56 -18.13 16.02
CA ASP A 224 16.23 -19.52 15.73
C ASP A 224 15.45 -19.66 14.43
N ILE A 225 14.41 -18.82 14.20
CA ILE A 225 13.64 -18.81 12.96
C ILE A 225 14.53 -18.49 11.74
N ILE A 226 15.42 -17.52 11.86
CA ILE A 226 16.36 -17.16 10.78
C ILE A 226 17.30 -18.32 10.47
N SER A 227 17.87 -18.95 11.50
CA SER A 227 18.79 -20.09 11.37
C SER A 227 18.09 -21.28 10.70
N ASP A 228 16.86 -21.59 11.10
CA ASP A 228 16.07 -22.68 10.49
C ASP A 228 15.78 -22.43 9.01
N ARG A 229 15.41 -21.19 8.64
CA ARG A 229 15.17 -20.81 7.23
C ARG A 229 16.43 -20.91 6.39
N LEU A 230 17.59 -20.46 6.91
CA LEU A 230 18.88 -20.59 6.24
C LEU A 230 19.26 -22.05 6.03
N ASN A 231 19.09 -22.90 7.05
CA ASN A 231 19.37 -24.32 6.96
C ASN A 231 18.48 -25.04 5.91
N VAL A 232 17.21 -24.63 5.78
CA VAL A 232 16.31 -25.17 4.74
C VAL A 232 16.75 -24.73 3.36
N ALA A 233 17.12 -23.44 3.19
CA ALA A 233 17.58 -22.91 1.90
C ALA A 233 18.87 -23.64 1.44
N MET A 234 19.84 -23.81 2.32
CA MET A 234 21.10 -24.53 2.01
C MET A 234 20.90 -26.02 1.67
N LYS A 235 19.83 -26.65 2.18
CA LYS A 235 19.52 -28.05 1.83
C LYS A 235 18.85 -28.19 0.47
N ASN A 236 18.20 -27.13 -0.02
CA ASN A 236 17.53 -27.15 -1.32
C ASN A 236 18.47 -26.78 -2.49
N GLU A 237 19.69 -26.31 -2.21
CA GLU A 237 20.74 -26.00 -3.20
C GLU A 237 21.72 -27.15 -3.44
N ASN A 238 21.61 -28.27 -2.68
CA ASN A 238 22.37 -29.49 -2.85
C ASN A 238 21.49 -30.64 -3.36
#